data_b4f632eae73eae8c7bde83f816cffde2
#
_entry.id   b4f632eae73eae8c7bde83f816cffde2
#
_cell.length_a   1.000
_cell.length_b   1.000
_cell.length_c   1.000
_cell.angle_alpha   90.00
_cell.angle_beta   90.00
_cell.angle_gamma   90.00
#
_symmetry.space_group_name_H-M   'P 1'
#
loop_
_entity.id
_entity.type
_entity.pdbx_description
1 polymer ?
#
loop_
_entity_poly.entity_id
_entity_poly.type
_entity_poly.pdbx_seq_one_letter_code
_entity_poly.pdbx_strand_id
1 'polypeptide(L)'
;MTVLVHLADSDPTWLRRTIIRISSLYRSQILTGQLLLIHAPPDAYPAVNDAQNKVSRGQIYSKQNVDHAFLMSFATKLSTYFLLIEDNVFCAPNFVNHIRSKVGYRKPNTWVLLEFSNMGFLGKLLHSRDLPLLAHFLLLFHKERPLNWLLLHFRTLLGQQSSILCRPFLFYHRLTHLTFENKTLIGHEKDPPDPYTLSGTVYTDMRFSDTHSPQEAYTLDESFFWSYNVTTGNYLTVILNNPANLNRVQVRTGSITDGKYILEKGQVELGYDPEGTPPQCTSFTLLGRLVQGQMDQFILESIGYKVSCVKLAVNANQVGGLMIRHIYIWGENAKNRKDVQIDNDDDDDDDDYDDDS
;
A
#
# COMPACT_ATOMS: atom_id res chain seq x y z
N MET A 1 -5.86 -11.86 19.29
CA MET A 1 -6.34 -10.82 18.35
C MET A 1 -7.78 -11.14 18.02
N THR A 2 -8.67 -10.17 18.12
CA THR A 2 -10.08 -10.31 17.69
C THR A 2 -10.30 -9.43 16.47
N VAL A 3 -10.96 -9.97 15.47
CA VAL A 3 -11.38 -9.25 14.26
C VAL A 3 -12.86 -8.90 14.43
N LEU A 4 -13.18 -7.61 14.28
CA LEU A 4 -14.54 -7.10 14.34
C LEU A 4 -14.93 -6.59 12.97
N VAL A 5 -15.97 -7.14 12.37
CA VAL A 5 -16.48 -6.74 11.06
C VAL A 5 -17.84 -6.07 11.24
N HIS A 6 -17.94 -4.82 10.83
CA HIS A 6 -19.19 -4.09 10.77
C HIS A 6 -19.80 -4.20 9.38
N LEU A 7 -20.99 -4.75 9.30
CA LEU A 7 -21.78 -4.88 8.07
C LEU A 7 -22.68 -3.65 7.95
N ALA A 8 -22.23 -2.65 7.21
CA ALA A 8 -22.86 -1.32 7.14
C ALA A 8 -23.96 -1.19 6.07
N ASP A 9 -24.23 -2.25 5.29
CA ASP A 9 -25.28 -2.24 4.30
C ASP A 9 -26.68 -2.39 4.97
N SER A 10 -27.69 -1.74 4.39
CA SER A 10 -29.08 -1.82 4.87
C SER A 10 -29.95 -2.85 4.10
N ASP A 11 -29.42 -3.43 2.99
CA ASP A 11 -30.15 -4.46 2.24
C ASP A 11 -30.17 -5.80 2.99
N PRO A 12 -31.35 -6.28 3.47
CA PRO A 12 -31.44 -7.52 4.22
C PRO A 12 -30.99 -8.74 3.42
N THR A 13 -31.16 -8.73 2.09
CA THR A 13 -30.78 -9.82 1.20
C THR A 13 -29.27 -9.94 1.10
N TRP A 14 -28.60 -8.80 0.92
CA TRP A 14 -27.14 -8.72 0.92
C TRP A 14 -26.56 -9.12 2.29
N LEU A 15 -27.10 -8.59 3.38
CA LEU A 15 -26.67 -8.90 4.75
C LEU A 15 -26.74 -10.41 5.01
N ARG A 16 -27.91 -11.03 4.73
CA ARG A 16 -28.08 -12.46 4.92
C ARG A 16 -27.08 -13.29 4.12
N ARG A 17 -26.88 -12.97 2.83
CA ARG A 17 -25.92 -13.66 1.96
C ARG A 17 -24.50 -13.53 2.48
N THR A 18 -24.10 -12.33 2.89
CA THR A 18 -22.77 -12.02 3.41
C THR A 18 -22.51 -12.73 4.74
N ILE A 19 -23.47 -12.70 5.67
CA ILE A 19 -23.37 -13.40 6.95
C ILE A 19 -23.21 -14.92 6.74
N ILE A 20 -24.05 -15.52 5.89
CA ILE A 20 -23.97 -16.95 5.57
C ILE A 20 -22.59 -17.29 4.99
N ARG A 21 -22.10 -16.50 4.06
CA ARG A 21 -20.80 -16.72 3.41
C ARG A 21 -19.65 -16.63 4.42
N ILE A 22 -19.61 -15.57 5.23
CA ILE A 22 -18.55 -15.39 6.23
C ILE A 22 -18.64 -16.51 7.28
N SER A 23 -19.84 -16.85 7.75
CA SER A 23 -20.04 -17.89 8.76
C SER A 23 -19.64 -19.28 8.26
N SER A 24 -19.82 -19.57 6.96
CA SER A 24 -19.39 -20.84 6.38
C SER A 24 -17.86 -20.93 6.26
N LEU A 25 -17.19 -19.82 5.89
CA LEU A 25 -15.73 -19.77 5.69
C LEU A 25 -14.95 -19.73 7.02
N TYR A 26 -15.47 -19.01 8.02
CA TYR A 26 -14.76 -18.70 9.27
C TYR A 26 -15.50 -19.20 10.52
N ARG A 27 -16.18 -20.35 10.41
CA ARG A 27 -16.98 -20.91 11.49
C ARG A 27 -16.22 -21.09 12.81
N SER A 28 -15.00 -21.62 12.75
CA SER A 28 -14.17 -21.84 13.93
C SER A 28 -13.80 -20.52 14.62
N GLN A 29 -13.45 -19.49 13.86
CA GLN A 29 -13.08 -18.18 14.37
C GLN A 29 -14.27 -17.46 15.02
N ILE A 30 -15.48 -17.64 14.47
CA ILE A 30 -16.71 -17.10 15.05
C ILE A 30 -17.03 -17.81 16.37
N LEU A 31 -17.00 -19.15 16.39
CA LEU A 31 -17.28 -19.93 17.59
C LEU A 31 -16.29 -19.67 18.73
N THR A 32 -15.03 -19.37 18.41
CA THR A 32 -14.01 -19.01 19.41
C THR A 32 -14.01 -17.53 19.79
N GLY A 33 -14.87 -16.70 19.21
CA GLY A 33 -14.92 -15.25 19.46
C GLY A 33 -13.73 -14.48 18.86
N GLN A 34 -12.96 -15.10 17.96
CA GLN A 34 -11.87 -14.44 17.26
C GLN A 34 -12.36 -13.56 16.11
N LEU A 35 -13.54 -13.88 15.55
CA LEU A 35 -14.23 -13.08 14.55
C LEU A 35 -15.63 -12.73 15.05
N LEU A 36 -15.93 -11.45 15.11
CA LEU A 36 -17.23 -10.92 15.50
C LEU A 36 -17.85 -10.18 14.33
N LEU A 37 -19.11 -10.46 14.04
CA LEU A 37 -19.90 -9.73 13.06
C LEU A 37 -20.91 -8.86 13.76
N ILE A 38 -20.95 -7.58 13.45
CA ILE A 38 -21.92 -6.63 13.99
C ILE A 38 -22.65 -5.91 12.88
N HIS A 39 -23.87 -5.52 13.17
CA HIS A 39 -24.71 -4.72 12.29
C HIS A 39 -25.50 -3.72 13.12
N ALA A 40 -25.50 -2.45 12.73
CA ALA A 40 -26.33 -1.44 13.35
C ALA A 40 -27.73 -1.47 12.73
N PRO A 41 -28.80 -1.58 13.53
CA PRO A 41 -30.15 -1.54 13.00
C PRO A 41 -30.44 -0.15 12.39
N PRO A 42 -31.32 -0.05 11.38
CA PRO A 42 -31.64 1.22 10.71
C PRO A 42 -32.04 2.35 11.68
N ASP A 43 -32.75 2.00 12.75
CA ASP A 43 -33.20 2.96 13.78
C ASP A 43 -32.06 3.55 14.63
N ALA A 44 -30.87 2.97 14.57
CA ALA A 44 -29.68 3.49 15.25
C ALA A 44 -29.06 4.70 14.53
N TYR A 45 -29.46 4.97 13.28
CA TYR A 45 -28.95 6.08 12.52
C TYR A 45 -29.76 7.36 12.78
N PRO A 46 -29.08 8.53 12.87
CA PRO A 46 -29.76 9.81 12.93
C PRO A 46 -30.71 9.97 11.74
N ALA A 47 -31.93 10.46 11.97
CA ALA A 47 -32.86 10.73 10.90
C ALA A 47 -32.23 11.69 9.86
N VAL A 48 -32.06 11.20 8.65
CA VAL A 48 -31.66 12.03 7.50
C VAL A 48 -32.96 12.60 6.94
N ASN A 49 -33.15 13.91 7.07
CA ASN A 49 -34.26 14.59 6.46
C ASN A 49 -34.08 14.59 4.92
N ASP A 50 -34.61 13.58 4.27
CA ASP A 50 -34.67 13.45 2.80
C ASP A 50 -35.71 14.41 2.22
N ALA A 51 -35.38 15.69 2.15
CA ALA A 51 -36.25 16.64 1.44
C ALA A 51 -35.98 16.72 -0.08
N GLN A 52 -34.93 16.09 -0.59
CA GLN A 52 -34.66 16.06 -2.03
C GLN A 52 -33.85 14.80 -2.43
N ASN A 53 -34.32 14.10 -3.46
CA ASN A 53 -33.78 12.85 -4.05
C ASN A 53 -32.35 12.92 -4.65
N LYS A 54 -31.44 13.71 -4.15
CA LYS A 54 -30.02 13.72 -4.54
C LYS A 54 -29.18 13.46 -3.31
N VAL A 55 -28.60 12.25 -3.22
CA VAL A 55 -27.60 11.93 -2.20
C VAL A 55 -26.44 12.92 -2.32
N SER A 56 -26.37 13.87 -1.38
CA SER A 56 -25.27 14.83 -1.33
C SER A 56 -24.00 14.15 -0.80
N ARG A 57 -22.81 14.64 -1.19
CA ARG A 57 -21.53 14.14 -0.61
C ARG A 57 -21.53 14.19 0.92
N GLY A 58 -22.21 15.17 1.50
CA GLY A 58 -22.37 15.31 2.94
C GLY A 58 -23.15 14.18 3.60
N GLN A 59 -24.11 13.58 2.91
CA GLN A 59 -24.89 12.44 3.42
C GLN A 59 -24.05 11.15 3.43
N ILE A 60 -23.16 10.95 2.44
CA ILE A 60 -22.30 9.75 2.36
C ILE A 60 -21.35 9.69 3.55
N TYR A 61 -20.58 10.75 3.82
CA TYR A 61 -19.65 10.72 4.94
C TYR A 61 -20.36 10.80 6.29
N SER A 62 -21.56 11.38 6.36
CA SER A 62 -22.37 11.38 7.58
C SER A 62 -22.72 9.98 8.02
N LYS A 63 -23.21 9.12 7.09
CA LYS A 63 -23.48 7.70 7.38
C LYS A 63 -22.19 6.98 7.79
N GLN A 64 -21.11 7.16 7.04
CA GLN A 64 -19.81 6.54 7.37
C GLN A 64 -19.32 6.90 8.78
N ASN A 65 -19.43 8.15 9.19
CA ASN A 65 -19.02 8.59 10.51
C ASN A 65 -19.86 7.93 11.63
N VAL A 66 -21.17 7.75 11.41
CA VAL A 66 -22.05 7.04 12.35
C VAL A 66 -21.70 5.55 12.40
N ASP A 67 -21.46 4.91 11.25
CA ASP A 67 -21.01 3.53 11.15
C ASP A 67 -19.72 3.30 11.96
N HIS A 68 -18.74 4.21 11.82
CA HIS A 68 -17.48 4.12 12.57
C HIS A 68 -17.65 4.40 14.05
N ALA A 69 -18.52 5.35 14.43
CA ALA A 69 -18.83 5.60 15.84
C ALA A 69 -19.46 4.36 16.50
N PHE A 70 -20.38 3.69 15.82
CA PHE A 70 -20.97 2.44 16.27
C PHE A 70 -19.91 1.33 16.43
N LEU A 71 -19.08 1.12 15.41
CA LEU A 71 -17.99 0.15 15.42
C LEU A 71 -17.03 0.39 16.59
N MET A 72 -16.61 1.65 16.81
CA MET A 72 -15.67 2.03 17.86
C MET A 72 -16.30 1.88 19.25
N SER A 73 -17.57 2.23 19.42
CA SER A 73 -18.29 2.04 20.68
C SER A 73 -18.33 0.57 21.09
N PHE A 74 -18.57 -0.33 20.15
CA PHE A 74 -18.57 -1.76 20.38
C PHE A 74 -17.16 -2.29 20.71
N ALA A 75 -16.14 -1.78 20.02
CA ALA A 75 -14.75 -2.23 20.15
C ALA A 75 -14.09 -1.85 21.50
N THR A 76 -14.63 -0.90 22.24
CA THR A 76 -14.02 -0.27 23.43
C THR A 76 -13.43 -1.25 24.45
N LYS A 77 -14.11 -2.37 24.70
CA LYS A 77 -13.74 -3.35 25.74
C LYS A 77 -13.10 -4.63 25.19
N LEU A 78 -12.85 -4.71 23.87
CA LEU A 78 -12.37 -5.95 23.25
C LEU A 78 -10.85 -6.14 23.37
N SER A 79 -10.08 -5.05 23.41
CA SER A 79 -8.61 -5.12 23.46
C SER A 79 -8.00 -3.80 23.95
N THR A 80 -6.68 -3.78 24.16
CA THR A 80 -5.93 -2.56 24.55
C THR A 80 -5.78 -1.57 23.39
N TYR A 81 -5.68 -2.08 22.17
CA TYR A 81 -5.48 -1.30 20.96
C TYR A 81 -6.53 -1.64 19.92
N PHE A 82 -6.92 -0.65 19.14
CA PHE A 82 -7.86 -0.76 18.05
C PHE A 82 -7.18 -0.36 16.75
N LEU A 83 -7.17 -1.27 15.77
CA LEU A 83 -6.65 -1.03 14.43
C LEU A 83 -7.82 -0.92 13.45
N LEU A 84 -7.96 0.22 12.80
CA LEU A 84 -8.97 0.45 11.77
C LEU A 84 -8.39 0.10 10.40
N ILE A 85 -9.08 -0.78 9.69
CA ILE A 85 -8.79 -1.15 8.29
C ILE A 85 -10.08 -1.20 7.48
N GLU A 86 -9.97 -1.09 6.17
CA GLU A 86 -11.09 -1.20 5.24
C GLU A 86 -11.19 -2.63 4.67
N ASP A 87 -12.30 -2.95 4.01
CA ASP A 87 -12.58 -4.26 3.39
C ASP A 87 -11.76 -4.52 2.12
N ASN A 88 -11.35 -3.46 1.43
CA ASN A 88 -10.58 -3.50 0.19
C ASN A 88 -9.06 -3.40 0.41
N VAL A 89 -8.59 -3.81 1.58
CA VAL A 89 -7.19 -3.68 1.98
C VAL A 89 -6.35 -4.91 1.65
N PHE A 90 -5.11 -4.67 1.26
CA PHE A 90 -4.03 -5.64 1.28
C PHE A 90 -3.15 -5.40 2.51
N CYS A 91 -2.86 -6.44 3.28
CA CYS A 91 -2.02 -6.37 4.48
C CYS A 91 -0.66 -6.98 4.19
N ALA A 92 0.42 -6.25 4.53
CA ALA A 92 1.78 -6.78 4.43
C ALA A 92 1.94 -8.06 5.28
N PRO A 93 2.76 -9.03 4.84
CA PRO A 93 3.06 -10.21 5.63
C PRO A 93 3.56 -9.86 7.04
N ASN A 94 3.12 -10.62 8.04
CA ASN A 94 3.51 -10.41 9.45
C ASN A 94 3.20 -9.02 10.03
N PHE A 95 2.26 -8.27 9.46
CA PHE A 95 1.91 -6.91 9.89
C PHE A 95 1.63 -6.81 11.40
N VAL A 96 1.02 -7.81 12.01
CA VAL A 96 0.73 -7.82 13.46
C VAL A 96 2.02 -7.74 14.29
N ASN A 97 3.07 -8.47 13.90
CA ASN A 97 4.35 -8.46 14.60
C ASN A 97 5.07 -7.12 14.40
N HIS A 98 4.99 -6.55 13.21
CA HIS A 98 5.51 -5.21 12.94
C HIS A 98 4.82 -4.14 13.79
N ILE A 99 3.48 -4.19 13.90
CA ILE A 99 2.73 -3.28 14.77
C ILE A 99 3.14 -3.46 16.24
N ARG A 100 3.20 -4.71 16.74
CA ARG A 100 3.65 -4.99 18.12
C ARG A 100 5.01 -4.39 18.42
N SER A 101 5.97 -4.59 17.53
CA SER A 101 7.31 -4.03 17.68
C SER A 101 7.27 -2.50 17.75
N LYS A 102 6.58 -1.85 16.81
CA LYS A 102 6.48 -0.38 16.78
C LYS A 102 5.78 0.21 18.00
N VAL A 103 4.76 -0.47 18.52
CA VAL A 103 4.07 -0.06 19.76
C VAL A 103 4.94 -0.30 20.99
N GLY A 104 5.65 -1.44 21.05
CA GLY A 104 6.50 -1.81 22.19
C GLY A 104 7.65 -0.84 22.43
N TYR A 105 8.18 -0.21 21.40
CA TYR A 105 9.23 0.82 21.54
C TYR A 105 8.72 2.20 21.97
N ARG A 106 7.40 2.43 22.04
CA ARG A 106 6.80 3.72 22.35
C ARG A 106 6.16 3.71 23.74
N LYS A 107 6.34 4.80 24.49
CA LYS A 107 5.62 4.99 25.75
C LYS A 107 4.12 5.15 25.47
N PRO A 108 3.21 4.45 26.17
CA PRO A 108 1.77 4.45 25.86
C PRO A 108 1.09 5.82 25.86
N ASN A 109 1.60 6.78 26.62
CA ASN A 109 0.99 8.10 26.77
C ASN A 109 1.57 9.16 25.84
N THR A 110 2.45 8.79 24.90
CA THR A 110 3.11 9.75 24.01
C THR A 110 2.45 9.88 22.65
N TRP A 111 1.40 9.12 22.39
CA TRP A 111 0.69 9.12 21.11
C TRP A 111 -0.80 8.83 21.29
N VAL A 112 -1.61 9.35 20.38
CA VAL A 112 -3.06 9.13 20.25
C VAL A 112 -3.35 8.25 19.05
N LEU A 113 -2.69 8.54 17.93
CA LEU A 113 -2.88 7.88 16.65
C LEU A 113 -1.53 7.51 16.03
N LEU A 114 -1.32 6.24 15.72
CA LEU A 114 -0.25 5.75 14.88
C LEU A 114 -0.80 5.35 13.51
N GLU A 115 -0.09 5.72 12.46
CA GLU A 115 -0.52 5.54 11.09
C GLU A 115 0.42 4.57 10.38
N PHE A 116 -0.11 3.41 9.95
CA PHE A 116 0.62 2.37 9.22
C PHE A 116 0.31 2.39 7.71
N SER A 117 -0.39 3.41 7.28
CA SER A 117 -0.63 3.83 5.90
C SER A 117 -0.77 5.34 5.87
N ASN A 118 -0.39 5.98 4.78
CA ASN A 118 -0.62 7.42 4.56
C ASN A 118 -2.00 7.71 3.96
N MET A 119 -2.79 6.68 3.69
CA MET A 119 -4.10 6.81 3.05
C MET A 119 -5.24 6.92 4.05
N GLY A 120 -6.05 7.95 3.89
CA GLY A 120 -7.34 8.15 4.54
C GLY A 120 -7.40 7.68 5.99
N PHE A 121 -8.28 6.75 6.28
CA PHE A 121 -8.41 6.10 7.61
C PHE A 121 -7.89 4.66 7.63
N LEU A 122 -7.19 4.22 6.59
CA LEU A 122 -6.58 2.90 6.50
C LEU A 122 -5.38 2.76 7.44
N GLY A 123 -5.28 1.63 8.14
CA GLY A 123 -4.14 1.31 9.00
C GLY A 123 -3.92 2.27 10.16
N LYS A 124 -5.01 2.80 10.74
CA LYS A 124 -5.00 3.72 11.88
C LYS A 124 -5.11 2.95 13.19
N LEU A 125 -4.09 3.05 14.03
CA LEU A 125 -4.04 2.40 15.34
C LEU A 125 -4.29 3.43 16.45
N LEU A 126 -5.24 3.11 17.32
CA LEU A 126 -5.63 3.93 18.47
C LEU A 126 -5.56 3.11 19.77
N HIS A 127 -5.51 3.78 20.90
CA HIS A 127 -5.78 3.15 22.18
C HIS A 127 -7.29 2.93 22.35
N SER A 128 -7.69 1.73 22.76
CA SER A 128 -9.13 1.43 22.98
C SER A 128 -9.77 2.29 24.06
N ARG A 129 -9.00 2.80 25.02
CA ARG A 129 -9.47 3.75 26.04
C ARG A 129 -9.97 5.07 25.45
N ASP A 130 -9.49 5.49 24.28
CA ASP A 130 -9.84 6.74 23.62
C ASP A 130 -11.05 6.58 22.69
N LEU A 131 -11.47 5.33 22.40
CA LEU A 131 -12.58 5.05 21.48
C LEU A 131 -13.93 5.62 21.92
N PRO A 132 -14.32 5.60 23.22
CA PRO A 132 -15.59 6.21 23.62
C PRO A 132 -15.64 7.70 23.31
N LEU A 133 -14.55 8.40 23.58
CA LEU A 133 -14.46 9.84 23.29
C LEU A 133 -14.47 10.10 21.79
N LEU A 134 -13.74 9.29 20.99
CA LEU A 134 -13.75 9.39 19.54
C LEU A 134 -15.14 9.10 18.96
N ALA A 135 -15.83 8.06 19.45
CA ALA A 135 -17.18 7.74 18.98
C ALA A 135 -18.16 8.89 19.21
N HIS A 136 -18.13 9.50 20.40
CA HIS A 136 -18.94 10.68 20.69
C HIS A 136 -18.57 11.89 19.82
N PHE A 137 -17.27 12.10 19.60
CA PHE A 137 -16.77 13.15 18.71
C PHE A 137 -17.26 12.95 17.27
N LEU A 138 -17.20 11.72 16.75
CA LEU A 138 -17.72 11.41 15.42
C LEU A 138 -19.23 11.63 15.33
N LEU A 139 -20.00 11.24 16.33
CA LEU A 139 -21.46 11.48 16.36
C LEU A 139 -21.80 12.97 16.41
N LEU A 140 -21.02 13.77 17.13
CA LEU A 140 -21.24 15.21 17.25
C LEU A 140 -20.99 15.93 15.92
N PHE A 141 -19.95 15.52 15.22
CA PHE A 141 -19.49 16.19 13.98
C PHE A 141 -19.76 15.37 12.71
N HIS A 142 -20.68 14.38 12.75
CA HIS A 142 -20.87 13.42 11.66
C HIS A 142 -21.24 14.06 10.31
N LYS A 143 -21.87 15.24 10.30
CA LYS A 143 -22.26 15.97 9.09
C LYS A 143 -21.23 16.98 8.61
N GLU A 144 -20.23 17.30 9.43
CA GLU A 144 -19.32 18.41 9.18
C GLU A 144 -18.17 18.06 8.24
N ARG A 145 -17.53 16.91 8.44
CA ARG A 145 -16.34 16.49 7.71
C ARG A 145 -16.27 14.97 7.56
N PRO A 146 -15.56 14.47 6.51
CA PRO A 146 -15.23 13.06 6.39
C PRO A 146 -14.35 12.55 7.55
N LEU A 147 -14.39 11.25 7.82
CA LEU A 147 -13.70 10.59 8.93
C LEU A 147 -12.22 10.92 9.03
N ASN A 148 -11.49 10.93 7.90
CA ASN A 148 -10.05 11.22 7.89
C ASN A 148 -9.74 12.62 8.48
N TRP A 149 -10.54 13.63 8.16
CA TRP A 149 -10.41 14.97 8.74
C TRP A 149 -10.77 14.99 10.22
N LEU A 150 -11.85 14.29 10.60
CA LEU A 150 -12.26 14.20 12.00
C LEU A 150 -11.20 13.51 12.86
N LEU A 151 -10.55 12.47 12.37
CA LEU A 151 -9.43 11.81 13.07
C LEU A 151 -8.24 12.76 13.28
N LEU A 152 -7.91 13.59 12.27
CA LEU A 152 -6.85 14.59 12.42
C LEU A 152 -7.18 15.64 13.49
N HIS A 153 -8.41 16.13 13.51
CA HIS A 153 -8.86 17.06 14.55
C HIS A 153 -8.88 16.41 15.93
N PHE A 154 -9.40 15.20 16.05
CA PHE A 154 -9.42 14.45 17.30
C PHE A 154 -8.01 14.24 17.87
N ARG A 155 -7.07 13.81 17.03
CA ARG A 155 -5.67 13.67 17.41
C ARG A 155 -5.09 14.98 17.96
N THR A 156 -5.34 16.08 17.28
CA THR A 156 -4.87 17.43 17.67
C THR A 156 -5.48 17.88 19.00
N LEU A 157 -6.78 17.64 19.21
CA LEU A 157 -7.47 17.93 20.47
C LEU A 157 -6.85 17.18 21.66
N LEU A 158 -6.37 15.96 21.45
CA LEU A 158 -5.70 15.17 22.48
C LEU A 158 -4.17 15.47 22.59
N GLY A 159 -3.69 16.53 21.94
CA GLY A 159 -2.31 17.04 22.09
C GLY A 159 -1.29 16.49 21.09
N GLN A 160 -1.66 15.56 20.21
CA GLN A 160 -0.76 15.07 19.16
C GLN A 160 -0.88 15.95 17.91
N GLN A 161 -0.02 16.96 17.79
CA GLN A 161 -0.06 17.95 16.69
C GLN A 161 0.36 17.35 15.34
N SER A 162 1.38 16.52 15.30
CA SER A 162 1.93 15.93 14.07
C SER A 162 1.49 14.49 13.87
N SER A 163 1.42 14.07 12.60
CA SER A 163 1.23 12.68 12.22
C SER A 163 2.43 11.83 12.64
N ILE A 164 2.17 10.63 13.16
CA ILE A 164 3.19 9.62 13.45
C ILE A 164 3.04 8.50 12.43
N LEU A 165 3.69 8.67 11.29
CA LEU A 165 3.76 7.66 10.23
C LEU A 165 4.76 6.57 10.61
N CYS A 166 4.29 5.34 10.69
CA CYS A 166 5.11 4.16 10.99
C CYS A 166 5.51 3.46 9.69
N ARG A 167 6.80 3.47 9.39
CA ARG A 167 7.36 2.79 8.20
C ARG A 167 8.00 1.45 8.59
N PRO A 168 8.01 0.45 7.68
CA PRO A 168 7.34 0.42 6.38
C PRO A 168 5.82 0.49 6.54
N PHE A 169 5.10 0.98 5.51
CA PHE A 169 3.65 0.92 5.51
C PHE A 169 3.19 -0.53 5.41
N LEU A 170 2.09 -0.86 6.08
CA LEU A 170 1.64 -2.24 6.24
C LEU A 170 0.29 -2.50 5.57
N PHE A 171 -0.38 -1.44 5.09
CA PHE A 171 -1.72 -1.53 4.52
C PHE A 171 -1.81 -0.72 3.24
N TYR A 172 -2.40 -1.34 2.20
CA TYR A 172 -2.53 -0.80 0.85
C TYR A 172 -3.94 -1.09 0.32
N HIS A 173 -4.50 -0.20 -0.49
CA HIS A 173 -5.76 -0.49 -1.14
C HIS A 173 -5.62 -1.59 -2.20
N ARG A 174 -6.49 -2.58 -2.14
CA ARG A 174 -6.51 -3.70 -3.08
C ARG A 174 -6.74 -3.25 -4.53
N LEU A 175 -7.49 -2.16 -4.73
CA LEU A 175 -7.73 -1.58 -6.06
C LEU A 175 -6.46 -1.09 -6.76
N THR A 176 -5.44 -0.63 -6.03
CA THR A 176 -4.15 -0.25 -6.61
C THR A 176 -3.39 -1.45 -7.16
N HIS A 177 -3.67 -2.64 -6.64
CA HIS A 177 -3.09 -3.91 -7.10
C HIS A 177 -3.96 -4.63 -8.14
N LEU A 178 -5.30 -4.47 -8.13
CA LEU A 178 -6.23 -5.24 -8.96
C LEU A 178 -6.68 -4.54 -10.25
N THR A 179 -6.49 -3.24 -10.42
CA THR A 179 -6.92 -2.51 -11.63
C THR A 179 -6.16 -2.89 -12.91
N PHE A 180 -5.28 -3.90 -12.87
CA PHE A 180 -4.46 -4.34 -13.99
C PHE A 180 -4.74 -5.76 -14.47
N GLU A 181 -5.58 -6.53 -13.79
CA GLU A 181 -5.98 -7.86 -14.24
C GLU A 181 -7.43 -7.85 -14.75
N ASN A 182 -7.67 -7.14 -15.87
CA ASN A 182 -8.80 -7.43 -16.74
C ASN A 182 -8.51 -8.71 -17.55
N LYS A 183 -8.11 -9.78 -16.86
CA LYS A 183 -8.16 -11.16 -17.36
C LYS A 183 -8.68 -12.05 -16.23
N THR A 184 -9.95 -12.44 -16.40
CA THR A 184 -10.60 -13.64 -15.85
C THR A 184 -9.71 -14.46 -14.87
N LEU A 185 -9.73 -14.12 -13.59
CA LEU A 185 -9.27 -15.01 -12.55
C LEU A 185 -10.39 -16.01 -12.23
N ILE A 186 -10.51 -17.03 -13.07
CA ILE A 186 -11.10 -18.31 -12.72
C ILE A 186 -9.90 -19.26 -12.53
N GLY A 187 -9.42 -19.36 -11.30
CA GLY A 187 -8.36 -20.29 -10.95
C GLY A 187 -7.63 -19.80 -9.70
N HIS A 188 -7.38 -20.70 -8.78
CA HIS A 188 -6.57 -20.49 -7.56
C HIS A 188 -5.11 -20.13 -7.93
N GLU A 189 -4.88 -18.93 -8.44
CA GLU A 189 -3.53 -18.39 -8.53
C GLU A 189 -3.17 -17.72 -7.22
N LYS A 190 -2.00 -18.10 -6.69
CA LYS A 190 -1.36 -17.45 -5.55
C LYS A 190 -1.28 -15.95 -5.85
N ASP A 191 -1.65 -15.13 -4.87
CA ASP A 191 -1.46 -13.68 -4.95
C ASP A 191 -0.06 -13.39 -5.49
N PRO A 192 0.08 -12.46 -6.46
CA PRO A 192 1.40 -12.11 -6.97
C PRO A 192 2.28 -11.70 -5.79
N PRO A 193 3.54 -12.15 -5.75
CA PRO A 193 4.44 -11.76 -4.67
C PRO A 193 4.52 -10.24 -4.61
N ASP A 194 4.55 -9.71 -3.37
CA ASP A 194 4.76 -8.28 -3.15
C ASP A 194 5.95 -7.78 -3.96
N PRO A 195 5.87 -6.58 -4.57
CA PRO A 195 7.02 -6.00 -5.21
C PRO A 195 8.16 -5.94 -4.19
N TYR A 196 9.23 -6.68 -4.47
CA TYR A 196 10.43 -6.60 -3.65
C TYR A 196 11.01 -5.22 -3.89
N THR A 197 10.85 -4.32 -2.94
CA THR A 197 11.47 -3.01 -3.00
C THR A 197 12.95 -3.17 -2.74
N LEU A 198 13.68 -3.28 -3.82
CA LEU A 198 15.11 -3.09 -3.81
C LEU A 198 15.37 -1.66 -3.30
N SER A 199 16.23 -1.50 -2.31
CA SER A 199 16.58 -0.18 -1.80
C SER A 199 17.15 0.70 -2.92
N GLY A 200 16.62 1.91 -3.07
CA GLY A 200 17.05 2.84 -4.13
C GLY A 200 16.66 4.27 -3.82
N THR A 201 17.33 5.19 -4.52
CA THR A 201 17.10 6.65 -4.43
C THR A 201 16.59 7.15 -5.76
N VAL A 202 15.62 8.07 -5.73
CA VAL A 202 15.00 8.62 -6.92
C VAL A 202 15.55 10.00 -7.24
N TYR A 203 15.96 10.18 -8.49
CA TYR A 203 16.45 11.46 -9.05
C TYR A 203 15.61 11.89 -10.24
N THR A 204 15.45 13.19 -10.43
CA THR A 204 14.72 13.77 -11.55
C THR A 204 15.26 15.16 -11.89
N ASP A 205 15.13 15.57 -13.14
CA ASP A 205 15.35 16.94 -13.62
C ASP A 205 14.02 17.74 -13.71
N MET A 206 12.89 17.09 -13.43
CA MET A 206 11.57 17.73 -13.43
C MET A 206 11.41 18.65 -12.22
N ARG A 207 10.69 19.76 -12.40
CA ARG A 207 10.24 20.61 -11.29
C ARG A 207 9.12 19.93 -10.53
N PHE A 208 9.20 19.88 -9.20
CA PHE A 208 8.23 19.19 -8.37
C PHE A 208 7.78 20.03 -7.16
N SER A 209 6.73 19.61 -6.52
CA SER A 209 6.23 20.20 -5.29
C SER A 209 6.96 19.60 -4.08
N ASP A 210 7.32 20.42 -3.11
CA ASP A 210 7.95 19.96 -1.86
C ASP A 210 7.09 18.94 -1.09
N THR A 211 5.78 18.93 -1.34
CA THR A 211 4.84 17.97 -0.72
C THR A 211 4.79 16.62 -1.42
N HIS A 212 5.32 16.51 -2.63
CA HIS A 212 5.29 15.30 -3.47
C HIS A 212 6.64 15.07 -4.13
N SER A 213 7.58 14.63 -3.30
CA SER A 213 9.00 14.45 -3.68
C SER A 213 9.20 13.30 -4.68
N PRO A 214 10.31 13.30 -5.44
CA PRO A 214 10.62 12.21 -6.38
C PRO A 214 10.62 10.82 -5.73
N GLN A 215 11.07 10.72 -4.47
CA GLN A 215 11.11 9.46 -3.74
C GLN A 215 9.74 8.83 -3.55
N GLU A 216 8.67 9.62 -3.56
CA GLU A 216 7.30 9.14 -3.40
C GLU A 216 6.79 8.33 -4.61
N ALA A 217 7.44 8.44 -5.77
CA ALA A 217 7.18 7.54 -6.89
C ALA A 217 7.72 6.11 -6.68
N TYR A 218 8.64 5.93 -5.71
CA TYR A 218 9.30 4.66 -5.41
C TYR A 218 9.08 4.27 -3.94
N THR A 219 7.83 4.17 -3.57
CA THR A 219 7.35 3.71 -2.27
C THR A 219 6.30 2.62 -2.47
N LEU A 220 6.05 1.80 -1.43
CA LEU A 220 4.97 0.80 -1.46
C LEU A 220 3.64 1.35 -0.96
N ASP A 221 3.58 2.63 -0.67
CA ASP A 221 2.37 3.31 -0.23
C ASP A 221 1.72 4.05 -1.40
N GLU A 222 0.60 4.71 -1.14
CA GLU A 222 -0.12 5.48 -2.14
C GLU A 222 0.36 6.94 -2.25
N SER A 223 1.58 7.23 -1.77
CA SER A 223 2.28 8.47 -2.10
C SER A 223 2.52 8.53 -3.59
N PHE A 224 2.64 9.72 -4.11
CA PHE A 224 2.89 9.93 -5.52
C PHE A 224 3.83 11.13 -5.74
N PHE A 225 4.61 11.06 -6.79
CA PHE A 225 5.38 12.19 -7.28
C PHE A 225 4.50 13.12 -8.11
N TRP A 226 4.61 14.44 -7.88
CA TRP A 226 3.91 15.44 -8.66
C TRP A 226 4.86 16.43 -9.30
N SER A 227 4.75 16.59 -10.62
CA SER A 227 5.50 17.56 -11.41
C SER A 227 4.58 18.43 -12.26
N TYR A 228 5.02 19.65 -12.55
CA TYR A 228 4.37 20.58 -13.46
C TYR A 228 5.37 21.03 -14.53
N ASN A 229 4.84 21.43 -15.69
CA ASN A 229 5.65 21.87 -16.85
C ASN A 229 6.63 20.80 -17.34
N VAL A 230 6.12 19.59 -17.57
CA VAL A 230 6.91 18.46 -18.05
C VAL A 230 7.20 18.62 -19.55
N THR A 231 8.47 18.52 -19.93
CA THR A 231 8.94 18.69 -21.30
C THR A 231 9.63 17.43 -21.81
N THR A 232 9.73 17.34 -23.14
CA THR A 232 10.51 16.26 -23.79
C THR A 232 11.94 16.24 -23.28
N GLY A 233 12.43 15.06 -22.96
CA GLY A 233 13.77 14.83 -22.41
C GLY A 233 13.82 14.81 -20.88
N ASN A 234 12.79 15.29 -20.19
CA ASN A 234 12.71 15.11 -18.75
C ASN A 234 12.69 13.64 -18.36
N TYR A 235 13.17 13.35 -17.17
CA TYR A 235 13.25 11.97 -16.68
C TYR A 235 13.02 11.87 -15.18
N LEU A 236 12.69 10.66 -14.74
CA LEU A 236 12.75 10.24 -13.33
C LEU A 236 13.47 8.89 -13.30
N THR A 237 14.53 8.78 -12.50
CA THR A 237 15.37 7.59 -12.41
C THR A 237 15.42 7.06 -10.98
N VAL A 238 15.07 5.80 -10.82
CA VAL A 238 15.33 5.04 -9.59
C VAL A 238 16.72 4.45 -9.72
N ILE A 239 17.64 4.82 -8.83
CA ILE A 239 18.99 4.26 -8.73
C ILE A 239 19.00 3.29 -7.57
N LEU A 240 19.26 2.01 -7.85
CA LEU A 240 19.33 0.96 -6.85
C LEU A 240 20.63 1.07 -6.06
N ASN A 241 20.55 0.85 -4.74
CA ASN A 241 21.74 0.88 -3.87
C ASN A 241 22.74 -0.23 -4.23
N ASN A 242 22.24 -1.36 -4.74
CA ASN A 242 23.06 -2.45 -5.26
C ASN A 242 22.48 -2.93 -6.58
N PRO A 243 23.31 -3.33 -7.56
CA PRO A 243 22.83 -3.95 -8.78
C PRO A 243 21.96 -5.18 -8.48
N ALA A 244 20.87 -5.33 -9.22
CA ALA A 244 19.90 -6.40 -9.01
C ALA A 244 19.56 -7.13 -10.31
N ASN A 245 19.13 -8.38 -10.17
CA ASN A 245 18.58 -9.15 -11.28
C ASN A 245 17.06 -8.93 -11.27
N LEU A 246 16.59 -8.16 -12.26
CA LEU A 246 15.19 -7.78 -12.34
C LEU A 246 14.40 -8.77 -13.20
N ASN A 247 13.20 -9.12 -12.76
CA ASN A 247 12.28 -10.00 -13.47
C ASN A 247 10.99 -9.31 -13.93
N ARG A 248 10.61 -8.16 -13.32
CA ARG A 248 9.42 -7.38 -13.70
C ARG A 248 9.58 -5.94 -13.27
N VAL A 249 9.08 -5.01 -14.10
CA VAL A 249 8.93 -3.59 -13.76
C VAL A 249 7.53 -3.13 -14.14
N GLN A 250 6.91 -2.38 -13.25
CA GLN A 250 5.61 -1.76 -13.49
C GLN A 250 5.68 -0.27 -13.18
N VAL A 251 5.16 0.55 -14.08
CA VAL A 251 5.05 2.00 -13.92
C VAL A 251 3.60 2.43 -14.06
N ARG A 252 3.14 3.25 -13.14
CA ARG A 252 1.77 3.78 -13.12
C ARG A 252 1.78 5.30 -12.98
N THR A 253 1.14 5.98 -13.92
CA THR A 253 1.00 7.44 -13.90
C THR A 253 -0.48 7.84 -13.92
N GLY A 254 -0.76 9.09 -13.58
CA GLY A 254 -2.08 9.68 -13.59
C GLY A 254 -2.95 9.37 -12.37
N SER A 255 -3.99 10.15 -12.19
CA SER A 255 -4.96 10.03 -11.13
C SER A 255 -5.91 8.85 -11.35
N ILE A 256 -6.20 8.09 -10.30
CA ILE A 256 -7.15 6.97 -10.34
C ILE A 256 -8.59 7.45 -10.46
N THR A 257 -8.90 8.60 -9.86
CA THR A 257 -10.27 9.07 -9.71
C THR A 257 -10.84 9.71 -10.97
N ASP A 258 -10.00 10.40 -11.75
CA ASP A 258 -10.45 11.15 -12.92
C ASP A 258 -9.62 10.89 -14.19
N GLY A 259 -8.63 10.00 -14.11
CA GLY A 259 -7.77 9.61 -15.24
C GLY A 259 -6.88 10.72 -15.79
N LYS A 260 -6.77 11.88 -15.07
CA LYS A 260 -5.94 13.00 -15.52
C LYS A 260 -4.47 12.81 -15.10
N TYR A 261 -3.60 13.66 -15.65
CA TYR A 261 -2.18 13.75 -15.30
C TYR A 261 -1.37 12.48 -15.61
N ILE A 262 -1.84 11.69 -16.60
CA ILE A 262 -1.10 10.53 -17.12
C ILE A 262 0.08 11.00 -17.95
N LEU A 263 1.14 10.21 -18.00
CA LEU A 263 2.24 10.41 -18.95
C LEU A 263 1.84 9.81 -20.31
N GLU A 264 1.41 10.64 -21.25
CA GLU A 264 0.88 10.17 -22.54
C GLU A 264 1.96 9.51 -23.41
N LYS A 265 3.16 10.11 -23.45
CA LYS A 265 4.29 9.61 -24.24
C LYS A 265 5.52 9.50 -23.35
N GLY A 266 5.78 8.30 -22.88
CA GLY A 266 6.93 7.96 -22.07
C GLY A 266 7.44 6.56 -22.37
N GLN A 267 8.68 6.30 -21.93
CA GLN A 267 9.31 4.99 -22.03
C GLN A 267 10.08 4.67 -20.75
N VAL A 268 10.25 3.38 -20.51
CA VAL A 268 11.05 2.86 -19.40
C VAL A 268 12.30 2.22 -19.95
N GLU A 269 13.43 2.57 -19.34
CA GLU A 269 14.76 2.09 -19.70
C GLU A 269 15.40 1.45 -18.46
N LEU A 270 16.11 0.34 -18.66
CA LEU A 270 16.98 -0.29 -17.67
C LEU A 270 18.40 0.28 -17.85
N GLY A 271 19.00 0.71 -16.75
CA GLY A 271 20.31 1.32 -16.72
C GLY A 271 21.36 0.47 -16.01
N TYR A 272 22.59 0.56 -16.49
CA TYR A 272 23.74 -0.17 -16.00
C TYR A 272 24.92 0.77 -15.75
N ASP A 273 25.95 0.26 -15.11
CA ASP A 273 27.23 0.95 -14.89
C ASP A 273 27.07 2.36 -14.31
N PRO A 274 26.63 2.49 -13.04
CA PRO A 274 26.45 3.78 -12.42
C PRO A 274 27.80 4.46 -12.15
N GLU A 275 27.94 5.73 -12.58
CA GLU A 275 29.12 6.56 -12.38
C GLU A 275 28.77 7.92 -11.77
N GLY A 276 29.72 8.57 -11.11
CA GLY A 276 29.58 9.92 -10.60
C GLY A 276 29.02 10.05 -9.20
N THR A 277 28.82 11.30 -8.76
CA THR A 277 28.25 11.67 -7.46
C THR A 277 27.30 12.86 -7.66
N PRO A 278 25.99 12.70 -7.59
CA PRO A 278 25.26 11.44 -7.36
C PRO A 278 25.45 10.43 -8.51
N PRO A 279 25.36 9.12 -8.23
CA PRO A 279 25.54 8.10 -9.24
C PRO A 279 24.48 8.21 -10.35
N GLN A 280 24.87 8.00 -11.60
CA GLN A 280 23.98 7.96 -12.77
C GLN A 280 24.40 6.81 -13.68
N CYS A 281 23.44 6.06 -14.18
CA CYS A 281 23.74 5.00 -15.14
C CYS A 281 24.21 5.59 -16.46
N THR A 282 25.24 4.99 -17.07
CA THR A 282 25.87 5.47 -18.31
C THR A 282 25.35 4.76 -19.54
N SER A 283 24.86 3.53 -19.40
CA SER A 283 24.25 2.76 -20.48
C SER A 283 22.81 2.38 -20.17
N PHE A 284 21.96 2.41 -21.22
CA PHE A 284 20.52 2.14 -21.06
C PHE A 284 20.01 1.20 -22.15
N THR A 285 19.12 0.30 -21.74
CA THR A 285 18.37 -0.58 -22.66
C THR A 285 16.89 -0.27 -22.54
N LEU A 286 16.21 -0.05 -23.66
CA LEU A 286 14.77 0.18 -23.68
C LEU A 286 14.04 -1.08 -23.19
N LEU A 287 13.25 -0.93 -22.13
CA LEU A 287 12.38 -2.00 -21.64
C LEU A 287 11.01 -1.96 -22.34
N GLY A 288 10.39 -0.77 -22.41
CA GLY A 288 9.09 -0.63 -23.05
C GLY A 288 8.58 0.80 -23.06
N ARG A 289 7.47 1.02 -23.76
CA ARG A 289 6.76 2.32 -23.81
C ARG A 289 5.50 2.26 -22.96
N LEU A 290 5.13 3.40 -22.40
CA LEU A 290 3.86 3.52 -21.70
C LEU A 290 2.69 3.49 -22.70
N VAL A 291 1.64 2.76 -22.30
CA VAL A 291 0.35 2.74 -22.97
C VAL A 291 -0.69 3.30 -22.00
N GLN A 292 -1.37 4.36 -22.38
CA GLN A 292 -2.33 5.06 -21.50
C GLN A 292 -1.73 5.41 -20.12
N GLY A 293 -0.48 5.88 -20.12
CA GLY A 293 0.22 6.28 -18.90
C GLY A 293 0.73 5.13 -18.04
N GLN A 294 0.78 3.91 -18.54
CA GLN A 294 1.12 2.73 -17.76
C GLN A 294 2.01 1.77 -18.54
N MET A 295 2.82 1.02 -17.81
CA MET A 295 3.61 -0.08 -18.31
C MET A 295 3.66 -1.19 -17.26
N ASP A 296 3.55 -2.43 -17.70
CA ASP A 296 3.78 -3.62 -16.88
C ASP A 296 4.50 -4.65 -17.75
N GLN A 297 5.77 -4.90 -17.47
CA GLN A 297 6.64 -5.69 -18.32
C GLN A 297 7.44 -6.72 -17.52
N PHE A 298 7.33 -7.99 -17.93
CA PHE A 298 8.27 -9.02 -17.52
C PHE A 298 9.58 -8.87 -18.29
N ILE A 299 10.68 -9.10 -17.60
CA ILE A 299 12.02 -8.85 -18.10
C ILE A 299 12.72 -10.17 -18.41
N LEU A 300 13.29 -10.28 -19.60
CA LEU A 300 14.13 -11.43 -19.94
C LEU A 300 15.41 -11.40 -19.11
N GLU A 301 15.86 -12.53 -18.63
CA GLU A 301 17.03 -12.68 -17.76
C GLU A 301 18.28 -12.01 -18.37
N SER A 302 18.44 -12.07 -19.69
CA SER A 302 19.58 -11.48 -20.39
C SER A 302 19.71 -9.96 -20.25
N ILE A 303 18.56 -9.22 -20.17
CA ILE A 303 18.54 -7.77 -20.00
C ILE A 303 18.25 -7.35 -18.56
N GLY A 304 17.68 -8.25 -17.75
CA GLY A 304 17.41 -8.02 -16.33
C GLY A 304 18.62 -8.23 -15.43
N TYR A 305 19.74 -8.70 -15.96
CA TYR A 305 20.92 -9.06 -15.15
C TYR A 305 21.71 -7.80 -14.72
N LYS A 306 22.01 -7.68 -13.42
CA LYS A 306 22.82 -6.61 -12.82
C LYS A 306 22.35 -5.19 -13.18
N VAL A 307 21.06 -4.97 -13.24
CA VAL A 307 20.48 -3.64 -13.45
C VAL A 307 20.75 -2.75 -12.24
N SER A 308 21.19 -1.54 -12.47
CA SER A 308 21.49 -0.54 -11.45
C SER A 308 20.49 0.62 -11.42
N CYS A 309 19.80 0.88 -12.54
CA CYS A 309 18.82 1.96 -12.64
C CYS A 309 17.56 1.54 -13.39
N VAL A 310 16.43 2.13 -12.99
CA VAL A 310 15.19 2.11 -13.80
C VAL A 310 14.80 3.55 -14.08
N LYS A 311 14.81 3.93 -15.36
CA LYS A 311 14.56 5.30 -15.81
C LYS A 311 13.24 5.40 -16.56
N LEU A 312 12.39 6.32 -16.13
CA LEU A 312 11.20 6.77 -16.85
C LEU A 312 11.56 8.04 -17.63
N ALA A 313 11.56 7.98 -18.95
CA ALA A 313 11.88 9.09 -19.83
C ALA A 313 10.60 9.67 -20.46
N VAL A 314 10.54 10.99 -20.59
CA VAL A 314 9.44 11.75 -21.20
C VAL A 314 9.75 12.00 -22.66
N ASN A 315 8.88 11.52 -23.56
CA ASN A 315 9.11 11.58 -25.02
C ASN A 315 8.36 12.71 -25.72
N ALA A 316 7.50 13.45 -25.00
CA ALA A 316 6.80 14.62 -25.55
C ALA A 316 6.47 15.62 -24.44
N ASN A 317 6.36 16.90 -24.81
CA ASN A 317 5.86 17.93 -23.91
C ASN A 317 4.44 17.58 -23.45
N GLN A 318 4.16 17.79 -22.17
CA GLN A 318 2.85 17.51 -21.58
C GLN A 318 2.24 18.80 -21.03
N VAL A 319 1.01 19.09 -21.46
CA VAL A 319 0.23 20.21 -20.92
C VAL A 319 -0.43 19.77 -19.61
N GLY A 320 -0.29 20.58 -18.58
CA GLY A 320 -0.77 20.28 -17.24
C GLY A 320 0.29 19.58 -16.38
N GLY A 321 -0.13 18.98 -15.28
CA GLY A 321 0.76 18.26 -14.37
C GLY A 321 1.01 16.83 -14.80
N LEU A 322 2.00 16.20 -14.19
CA LEU A 322 2.28 14.76 -14.25
C LEU A 322 2.22 14.18 -12.85
N MET A 323 1.43 13.13 -12.69
CA MET A 323 1.41 12.32 -11.48
C MET A 323 2.07 10.98 -11.76
N ILE A 324 3.16 10.66 -11.08
CA ILE A 324 3.73 9.31 -11.10
C ILE A 324 3.37 8.66 -9.78
N ARG A 325 2.48 7.66 -9.84
CA ARG A 325 1.98 6.99 -8.64
C ARG A 325 2.97 6.00 -8.10
N HIS A 326 3.44 5.10 -8.97
CA HIS A 326 4.32 4.02 -8.53
C HIS A 326 5.26 3.59 -9.65
N ILE A 327 6.47 3.26 -9.23
CA ILE A 327 7.42 2.46 -9.99
C ILE A 327 7.71 1.23 -9.13
N TYR A 328 7.13 0.07 -9.49
CA TYR A 328 7.37 -1.19 -8.81
C TYR A 328 8.42 -1.99 -9.54
N ILE A 329 9.35 -2.54 -8.79
CA ILE A 329 10.48 -3.31 -9.30
C ILE A 329 10.52 -4.65 -8.56
N TRP A 330 10.46 -5.75 -9.29
CA TRP A 330 10.62 -7.11 -8.77
C TRP A 330 11.97 -7.65 -9.22
N GLY A 331 12.70 -8.24 -8.28
CA GLY A 331 14.01 -8.80 -8.54
C GLY A 331 14.74 -9.15 -7.25
N GLU A 332 15.96 -9.66 -7.38
CA GLU A 332 16.84 -10.03 -6.31
C GLU A 332 18.19 -9.32 -6.45
N ASN A 333 18.83 -8.98 -5.34
CA ASN A 333 20.19 -8.45 -5.39
C ASN A 333 21.10 -9.45 -6.12
N ALA A 334 21.88 -8.95 -7.07
CA ALA A 334 22.82 -9.78 -7.83
C ALA A 334 23.88 -10.34 -6.88
N LYS A 335 23.90 -11.68 -6.68
CA LYS A 335 24.94 -12.35 -5.91
C LYS A 335 26.28 -12.19 -6.62
N ASN A 336 27.35 -11.85 -5.89
CA ASN A 336 28.69 -11.89 -6.45
C ASN A 336 29.05 -13.34 -6.80
N ARG A 337 29.47 -13.61 -8.05
CA ARG A 337 29.84 -14.94 -8.55
C ARG A 337 30.94 -15.65 -7.75
N LYS A 338 31.56 -14.99 -6.77
CA LYS A 338 32.62 -15.58 -5.93
C LYS A 338 32.09 -16.49 -4.83
N ASP A 339 30.79 -16.46 -4.54
CA ASP A 339 30.20 -17.25 -3.44
C ASP A 339 29.62 -18.62 -3.91
N VAL A 340 29.76 -18.95 -5.21
CA VAL A 340 29.18 -20.19 -5.78
C VAL A 340 30.25 -21.27 -6.05
N GLN A 341 31.54 -21.03 -5.73
CA GLN A 341 32.63 -21.94 -6.08
C GLN A 341 33.26 -22.73 -4.89
N ILE A 342 32.63 -22.79 -3.72
CA ILE A 342 33.23 -23.45 -2.53
C ILE A 342 32.46 -24.68 -2.04
N ASP A 343 31.46 -25.19 -2.73
CA ASP A 343 30.71 -26.37 -2.23
C ASP A 343 30.71 -27.60 -3.17
N ASN A 344 31.76 -27.82 -3.98
CA ASN A 344 31.84 -29.00 -4.83
C ASN A 344 33.26 -29.61 -4.94
N ASP A 345 34.00 -29.64 -3.87
CA ASP A 345 35.21 -30.52 -3.80
C ASP A 345 35.33 -30.98 -2.35
N ASP A 346 34.80 -32.14 -2.06
CA ASP A 346 35.24 -33.07 -1.01
C ASP A 346 34.17 -34.17 -0.86
N ASP A 347 34.24 -35.19 -1.68
CA ASP A 347 33.74 -36.55 -1.43
C ASP A 347 34.33 -37.48 -2.50
N ASP A 348 35.66 -37.67 -2.45
CA ASP A 348 36.33 -38.86 -2.97
C ASP A 348 36.89 -39.65 -1.77
N ASP A 349 36.05 -40.46 -1.15
CA ASP A 349 36.47 -41.49 -0.24
C ASP A 349 36.90 -42.73 -1.06
N ASP A 350 38.21 -42.89 -1.15
CA ASP A 350 38.87 -44.13 -1.60
C ASP A 350 38.56 -45.30 -0.64
N ASP A 351 37.68 -46.21 -1.07
CA ASP A 351 37.55 -47.55 -0.47
C ASP A 351 38.67 -48.45 -0.97
N ASP A 352 39.75 -48.51 -0.20
CA ASP A 352 40.77 -49.59 -0.30
C ASP A 352 40.21 -50.84 0.36
N TYR A 353 39.83 -51.82 -0.46
CA TYR A 353 39.66 -53.21 -0.07
C TYR A 353 41.03 -53.88 0.02
N ASP A 354 41.55 -54.13 1.19
CA ASP A 354 42.58 -55.14 1.46
C ASP A 354 41.93 -56.50 1.77
N ASP A 355 42.09 -57.39 0.81
CA ASP A 355 41.94 -58.84 0.94
C ASP A 355 43.24 -59.43 1.56
N ASP A 356 43.15 -60.08 2.73
CA ASP A 356 44.06 -61.22 3.03
C ASP A 356 43.65 -61.97 4.30
N SER A 357 43.40 -63.34 4.04
CA SER A 357 43.49 -64.52 4.92
C SER A 357 42.53 -64.65 6.08
#